data_3c4ca8600878fd72410e21a5b242c9fc
#
_entry.id   3c4ca8600878fd72410e21a5b242c9fc
#
_cell.length_a   1.000
_cell.length_b   1.000
_cell.length_c   1.000
_cell.angle_alpha   90.00
_cell.angle_beta   90.00
_cell.angle_gamma   90.00
#
_symmetry.space_group_name_H-M   'P 1'
#
loop_
_entity.id
_entity.type
_entity.pdbx_description
1 polymer ?
#
loop_
_entity_poly.entity_id
_entity_poly.type
_entity_poly.pdbx_seq_one_letter_code
_entity_poly.pdbx_strand_id
1 'polypeptide(L)'
;MEKLSITNWALEDRPREKLERLGASSLSNAELLGILIGSGNTNESAVDLMKRVLNDCNNNLNTLGKLSIQQLEEYNGLGPAKAITILAACELGKRRSLEKAEERQNISSASAIYDYMHPRMQDLDVEEAWAMMLNQNYKLIKIMRISHGGISETAVDIRIILKEALLCNATVIALCHNHPSNNPFPSGPDD
;
A
#
# COMPACT_ATOMS: atom_id res chain seq x y z
N MET A 1 19.34 24.25 29.95
CA MET A 1 19.54 22.84 29.57
C MET A 1 20.07 22.79 28.15
N GLU A 2 21.20 22.13 27.98
CA GLU A 2 21.76 21.94 26.63
C GLU A 2 20.83 21.07 25.77
N LYS A 3 20.56 21.50 24.53
CA LYS A 3 19.73 20.75 23.60
C LYS A 3 20.39 19.41 23.29
N LEU A 4 19.75 18.29 23.64
CA LEU A 4 20.13 16.98 23.15
C LEU A 4 19.71 16.87 21.69
N SER A 5 20.65 16.91 20.75
CA SER A 5 20.38 16.63 19.33
C SER A 5 19.79 15.23 19.21
N ILE A 6 18.84 15.03 18.28
CA ILE A 6 18.28 13.70 17.97
C ILE A 6 19.38 12.68 17.63
N THR A 7 20.51 13.15 17.08
CA THR A 7 21.68 12.30 16.79
C THR A 7 22.37 11.76 18.06
N ASN A 8 22.12 12.34 19.23
CA ASN A 8 22.63 11.89 20.51
C ASN A 8 21.64 10.98 21.28
N TRP A 9 20.44 10.76 20.73
CA TRP A 9 19.48 9.83 21.31
C TRP A 9 19.92 8.39 21.05
N ALA A 10 19.43 7.45 21.86
CA ALA A 10 19.57 6.04 21.54
C ALA A 10 18.98 5.76 20.16
N LEU A 11 19.59 4.85 19.41
CA LEU A 11 19.15 4.54 18.04
C LEU A 11 17.65 4.18 17.97
N GLU A 12 17.18 3.47 18.98
CA GLU A 12 15.80 3.04 19.12
C GLU A 12 14.80 4.18 19.34
N ASP A 13 15.26 5.32 19.85
CA ASP A 13 14.42 6.50 20.10
C ASP A 13 14.45 7.52 18.96
N ARG A 14 15.36 7.35 17.98
CA ARG A 14 15.42 8.24 16.82
C ARG A 14 14.26 7.96 15.89
N PRO A 15 13.47 8.97 15.51
CA PRO A 15 12.22 8.75 14.77
C PRO A 15 12.37 7.99 13.45
N ARG A 16 13.44 8.22 12.69
CA ARG A 16 13.67 7.52 11.40
C ARG A 16 13.99 6.05 11.59
N GLU A 17 14.89 5.75 12.50
CA GLU A 17 15.30 4.39 12.86
C GLU A 17 14.13 3.62 13.52
N LYS A 18 13.35 4.33 14.34
CA LYS A 18 12.11 3.78 14.92
C LYS A 18 11.07 3.46 13.87
N LEU A 19 10.88 4.34 12.87
CA LEU A 19 9.99 4.09 11.73
C LEU A 19 10.41 2.86 10.93
N GLU A 20 11.71 2.76 10.61
CA GLU A 20 12.26 1.66 9.83
C GLU A 20 12.09 0.31 10.54
N ARG A 21 12.35 0.27 11.86
CA ARG A 21 12.33 -0.96 12.63
C ARG A 21 10.94 -1.40 13.06
N LEU A 22 10.08 -0.46 13.46
CA LEU A 22 8.80 -0.74 14.11
C LEU A 22 7.58 -0.31 13.29
N GLY A 23 7.79 0.39 12.18
CA GLY A 23 6.72 0.90 11.33
C GLY A 23 6.11 2.21 11.84
N ALA A 24 5.34 2.87 10.98
CA ALA A 24 4.79 4.20 11.23
C ALA A 24 3.79 4.25 12.40
N SER A 25 3.09 3.16 12.69
CA SER A 25 2.10 3.08 13.78
C SER A 25 2.72 3.20 15.17
N SER A 26 4.04 3.00 15.30
CA SER A 26 4.77 3.13 16.57
C SER A 26 5.17 4.57 16.88
N LEU A 27 5.06 5.50 15.94
CA LEU A 27 5.46 6.88 16.09
C LEU A 27 4.30 7.78 16.49
N SER A 28 4.58 8.75 17.34
CA SER A 28 3.67 9.87 17.62
C SER A 28 3.57 10.82 16.41
N ASN A 29 2.50 11.63 16.37
CA ASN A 29 2.35 12.67 15.35
C ASN A 29 3.54 13.65 15.33
N ALA A 30 4.09 13.99 16.48
CA ALA A 30 5.26 14.87 16.59
C ALA A 30 6.53 14.23 16.00
N GLU A 31 6.73 12.93 16.19
CA GLU A 31 7.85 12.21 15.59
C GLU A 31 7.70 12.11 14.07
N LEU A 32 6.51 11.81 13.56
CA LEU A 32 6.23 11.78 12.11
C LEU A 32 6.48 13.15 11.46
N LEU A 33 5.94 14.21 12.06
CA LEU A 33 6.17 15.59 11.61
C LEU A 33 7.64 16.00 11.75
N GLY A 34 8.31 15.56 12.80
CA GLY A 34 9.76 15.76 13.01
C GLY A 34 10.60 15.13 11.90
N ILE A 35 10.23 13.95 11.40
CA ILE A 35 10.85 13.33 10.23
C ILE A 35 10.69 14.20 8.99
N LEU A 36 9.48 14.74 8.76
CA LEU A 36 9.16 15.55 7.58
C LEU A 36 9.95 16.86 7.52
N ILE A 37 10.06 17.58 8.65
CA ILE A 37 10.80 18.86 8.71
C ILE A 37 12.32 18.67 8.82
N GLY A 38 12.78 17.48 9.17
CA GLY A 38 14.19 17.05 9.20
C GLY A 38 15.06 17.68 10.28
N SER A 39 14.82 18.94 10.67
CA SER A 39 15.60 19.64 11.69
C SER A 39 14.74 20.63 12.48
N GLY A 40 15.06 20.80 13.76
CA GLY A 40 14.47 21.86 14.60
C GLY A 40 15.14 23.22 14.40
N ASN A 41 15.30 23.94 15.50
CA ASN A 41 16.07 25.19 15.58
C ASN A 41 17.28 25.04 16.53
N THR A 42 17.93 26.13 16.89
CA THR A 42 19.07 26.13 17.81
C THR A 42 18.73 25.62 19.21
N ASN A 43 17.48 25.77 19.64
CA ASN A 43 17.04 25.48 21.01
C ASN A 43 16.21 24.21 21.14
N GLU A 44 15.58 23.74 20.03
CA GLU A 44 14.63 22.62 20.03
C GLU A 44 15.01 21.59 18.96
N SER A 45 14.80 20.30 19.27
CA SER A 45 14.85 19.26 18.25
C SER A 45 13.66 19.39 17.27
N ALA A 46 13.72 18.70 16.14
CA ALA A 46 12.57 18.65 15.22
C ALA A 46 11.29 18.10 15.89
N VAL A 47 11.46 17.11 16.76
CA VAL A 47 10.34 16.51 17.50
C VAL A 47 9.77 17.48 18.52
N ASP A 48 10.61 18.18 19.28
CA ASP A 48 10.13 19.11 20.30
C ASP A 48 9.47 20.35 19.69
N LEU A 49 10.01 20.86 18.57
CA LEU A 49 9.37 21.90 17.80
C LEU A 49 7.98 21.47 17.35
N MET A 50 7.82 20.24 16.82
CA MET A 50 6.51 19.77 16.37
C MET A 50 5.57 19.41 17.53
N LYS A 51 6.07 19.02 18.70
CA LYS A 51 5.24 18.91 19.91
C LYS A 51 4.64 20.28 20.30
N ARG A 52 5.43 21.33 20.25
CA ARG A 52 4.95 22.69 20.56
C ARG A 52 3.88 23.15 19.56
N VAL A 53 4.13 23.01 18.26
CA VAL A 53 3.16 23.34 17.22
C VAL A 53 1.87 22.54 17.38
N LEU A 54 1.97 21.24 17.63
CA LEU A 54 0.80 20.38 17.84
C LEU A 54 0.02 20.76 19.11
N ASN A 55 0.73 21.13 20.18
CA ASN A 55 0.07 21.58 21.41
C ASN A 55 -0.80 22.82 21.16
N ASP A 56 -0.30 23.80 20.41
CA ASP A 56 -1.06 24.99 20.04
C ASP A 56 -2.24 24.68 19.11
N CYS A 57 -2.17 23.55 18.37
CA CYS A 57 -3.25 22.99 17.59
C CYS A 57 -4.17 22.02 18.39
N ASN A 58 -4.09 21.98 19.73
CA ASN A 58 -4.81 21.03 20.59
C ASN A 58 -4.55 19.55 20.21
N ASN A 59 -3.36 19.24 19.74
CA ASN A 59 -2.95 17.91 19.22
C ASN A 59 -3.84 17.39 18.07
N ASN A 60 -4.46 18.27 17.32
CA ASN A 60 -5.38 17.95 16.25
C ASN A 60 -4.76 18.23 14.88
N LEU A 61 -4.55 17.19 14.07
CA LEU A 61 -3.99 17.29 12.74
C LEU A 61 -4.90 18.05 11.75
N ASN A 62 -6.21 18.05 11.95
CA ASN A 62 -7.12 18.85 11.13
C ASN A 62 -6.95 20.34 11.41
N THR A 63 -6.64 20.73 12.65
CA THR A 63 -6.34 22.12 13.02
C THR A 63 -5.00 22.53 12.42
N LEU A 64 -3.98 21.68 12.53
CA LEU A 64 -2.67 21.90 11.91
C LEU A 64 -2.80 22.11 10.39
N GLY A 65 -3.56 21.27 9.70
CA GLY A 65 -3.75 21.36 8.24
C GLY A 65 -4.56 22.58 7.76
N LYS A 66 -5.14 23.37 8.67
CA LYS A 66 -5.85 24.62 8.37
C LYS A 66 -4.98 25.86 8.53
N LEU A 67 -3.80 25.72 9.14
CA LEU A 67 -2.87 26.84 9.28
C LEU A 67 -2.37 27.30 7.92
N SER A 68 -2.13 28.60 7.79
CA SER A 68 -1.45 29.16 6.62
C SER A 68 0.06 28.97 6.72
N ILE A 69 0.77 29.14 5.60
CA ILE A 69 2.25 29.15 5.59
C ILE A 69 2.76 30.21 6.56
N GLN A 70 2.19 31.41 6.52
CA GLN A 70 2.60 32.53 7.39
C GLN A 70 2.45 32.20 8.88
N GLN A 71 1.33 31.56 9.27
CA GLN A 71 1.12 31.15 10.66
C GLN A 71 2.12 30.07 11.10
N LEU A 72 2.49 29.16 10.21
CA LEU A 72 3.55 28.17 10.51
C LEU A 72 4.94 28.82 10.60
N GLU A 73 5.21 29.87 9.83
CA GLU A 73 6.49 30.61 9.88
C GLU A 73 6.68 31.44 11.16
N GLU A 74 5.61 31.73 11.92
CA GLU A 74 5.70 32.36 13.23
C GLU A 74 6.44 31.47 14.24
N TYR A 75 6.49 30.17 14.01
CA TYR A 75 7.25 29.25 14.84
C TYR A 75 8.74 29.29 14.49
N ASN A 76 9.57 29.77 15.40
CA ASN A 76 11.01 29.78 15.20
C ASN A 76 11.53 28.38 14.86
N GLY A 77 12.14 28.23 13.70
CA GLY A 77 12.63 26.95 13.16
C GLY A 77 11.75 26.35 12.06
N LEU A 78 10.57 26.91 11.78
CA LEU A 78 9.75 26.61 10.60
C LEU A 78 9.91 27.77 9.60
N GLY A 79 10.79 27.58 8.62
CA GLY A 79 10.82 28.46 7.45
C GLY A 79 9.83 27.98 6.37
N PRO A 80 9.71 28.72 5.24
CA PRO A 80 8.73 28.43 4.20
C PRO A 80 8.78 27.00 3.65
N ALA A 81 9.98 26.46 3.45
CA ALA A 81 10.15 25.09 2.95
C ALA A 81 9.53 24.04 3.89
N LYS A 82 9.75 24.16 5.21
CA LYS A 82 9.20 23.25 6.20
C LYS A 82 7.68 23.41 6.34
N ALA A 83 7.18 24.65 6.32
CA ALA A 83 5.74 24.95 6.35
C ALA A 83 5.03 24.31 5.15
N ILE A 84 5.58 24.47 3.94
CA ILE A 84 5.07 23.83 2.71
C ILE A 84 5.07 22.31 2.84
N THR A 85 6.13 21.71 3.37
CA THR A 85 6.22 20.26 3.56
C THR A 85 5.12 19.74 4.48
N ILE A 86 4.86 20.43 5.59
CA ILE A 86 3.79 20.05 6.54
C ILE A 86 2.42 20.12 5.85
N LEU A 87 2.12 21.23 5.17
CA LEU A 87 0.81 21.42 4.53
C LEU A 87 0.61 20.45 3.35
N ALA A 88 1.66 20.18 2.58
CA ALA A 88 1.62 19.17 1.52
C ALA A 88 1.32 17.77 2.08
N ALA A 89 1.93 17.39 3.21
CA ALA A 89 1.64 16.12 3.87
C ALA A 89 0.19 16.04 4.39
N CYS A 90 -0.33 17.14 4.97
CA CYS A 90 -1.74 17.22 5.38
C CYS A 90 -2.70 17.08 4.20
N GLU A 91 -2.43 17.75 3.08
CA GLU A 91 -3.24 17.66 1.87
C GLU A 91 -3.21 16.23 1.26
N LEU A 92 -2.04 15.59 1.21
CA LEU A 92 -1.92 14.19 0.77
C LEU A 92 -2.72 13.23 1.66
N GLY A 93 -2.66 13.42 2.98
CA GLY A 93 -3.47 12.65 3.93
C GLY A 93 -4.97 12.83 3.68
N LYS A 94 -5.42 14.06 3.43
CA LYS A 94 -6.80 14.39 3.07
C LYS A 94 -7.21 13.72 1.75
N ARG A 95 -6.41 13.83 0.70
CA ARG A 95 -6.68 13.16 -0.59
C ARG A 95 -6.79 11.66 -0.43
N ARG A 96 -5.84 11.04 0.29
CA ARG A 96 -5.88 9.60 0.59
C ARG A 96 -7.18 9.20 1.29
N SER A 97 -7.69 10.02 2.22
CA SER A 97 -8.95 9.72 2.91
C SER A 97 -10.19 9.84 2.02
N LEU A 98 -10.10 10.64 0.95
CA LEU A 98 -11.17 10.84 -0.04
C LEU A 98 -11.08 9.84 -1.20
N GLU A 99 -9.93 9.22 -1.43
CA GLU A 99 -9.81 8.16 -2.42
C GLU A 99 -10.71 7.00 -2.03
N LYS A 100 -11.62 6.65 -2.93
CA LYS A 100 -12.39 5.42 -2.79
C LYS A 100 -11.39 4.25 -2.81
N ALA A 101 -11.53 3.33 -1.86
CA ALA A 101 -10.85 2.05 -1.95
C ALA A 101 -11.16 1.47 -3.34
N GLU A 102 -10.13 1.05 -4.08
CA GLU A 102 -10.34 0.35 -5.36
C GLU A 102 -11.39 -0.73 -5.14
N GLU A 103 -12.52 -0.63 -5.83
CA GLU A 103 -13.54 -1.68 -5.82
C GLU A 103 -12.96 -2.90 -6.52
N ARG A 104 -12.33 -3.77 -5.75
CA ARG A 104 -11.88 -5.06 -6.25
C ARG A 104 -13.09 -5.86 -6.73
N GLN A 105 -12.98 -6.40 -7.94
CA GLN A 105 -14.04 -7.18 -8.55
C GLN A 105 -14.37 -8.41 -7.69
N ASN A 106 -15.66 -8.68 -7.51
CA ASN A 106 -16.13 -9.84 -6.78
C ASN A 106 -16.19 -11.05 -7.74
N ILE A 107 -15.47 -12.11 -7.39
CA ILE A 107 -15.34 -13.35 -8.17
C ILE A 107 -15.81 -14.52 -7.30
N SER A 108 -17.08 -14.50 -6.90
CA SER A 108 -17.61 -15.45 -5.91
C SER A 108 -18.27 -16.69 -6.51
N SER A 109 -18.25 -16.87 -7.84
CA SER A 109 -18.84 -18.01 -8.52
C SER A 109 -18.07 -18.37 -9.79
N ALA A 110 -18.28 -19.59 -10.30
CA ALA A 110 -17.73 -20.02 -11.58
C ALA A 110 -18.19 -19.11 -12.73
N SER A 111 -19.44 -18.64 -12.71
CA SER A 111 -19.94 -17.67 -13.69
C SER A 111 -19.18 -16.36 -13.63
N ALA A 112 -18.90 -15.84 -12.44
CA ALA A 112 -18.12 -14.60 -12.28
C ALA A 112 -16.66 -14.78 -12.76
N ILE A 113 -16.07 -15.96 -12.58
CA ILE A 113 -14.75 -16.30 -13.15
C ILE A 113 -14.83 -16.27 -14.67
N TYR A 114 -15.84 -16.94 -15.24
CA TYR A 114 -16.06 -16.99 -16.68
C TYR A 114 -16.24 -15.58 -17.26
N ASP A 115 -17.16 -14.80 -16.73
CA ASP A 115 -17.44 -13.43 -17.20
C ASP A 115 -16.21 -12.53 -17.17
N TYR A 116 -15.34 -12.74 -16.17
CA TYR A 116 -14.10 -11.98 -16.03
C TYR A 116 -13.00 -12.45 -16.98
N MET A 117 -12.84 -13.77 -17.15
CA MET A 117 -11.74 -14.35 -17.91
C MET A 117 -12.06 -14.57 -19.40
N HIS A 118 -13.32 -14.83 -19.75
CA HIS A 118 -13.72 -15.10 -21.13
C HIS A 118 -13.24 -14.02 -22.13
N PRO A 119 -13.42 -12.71 -21.90
CA PRO A 119 -12.92 -11.68 -22.83
C PRO A 119 -11.41 -11.67 -23.02
N ARG A 120 -10.67 -12.30 -22.10
CA ARG A 120 -9.19 -12.37 -22.13
C ARG A 120 -8.68 -13.63 -22.84
N MET A 121 -9.53 -14.65 -22.94
CA MET A 121 -9.13 -15.98 -23.39
C MET A 121 -9.85 -16.43 -24.66
N GLN A 122 -10.97 -15.80 -25.05
CA GLN A 122 -11.84 -16.23 -26.15
C GLN A 122 -11.15 -16.29 -27.52
N ASP A 123 -10.15 -15.42 -27.76
CA ASP A 123 -9.49 -15.29 -29.05
C ASP A 123 -8.07 -15.91 -29.04
N LEU A 124 -7.76 -16.75 -28.05
CA LEU A 124 -6.44 -17.39 -27.95
C LEU A 124 -6.39 -18.63 -28.85
N ASP A 125 -5.36 -18.69 -29.69
CA ASP A 125 -5.10 -19.83 -30.58
C ASP A 125 -4.42 -20.99 -29.86
N VAL A 126 -3.97 -20.78 -28.62
CA VAL A 126 -3.27 -21.77 -27.79
C VAL A 126 -3.93 -21.90 -26.44
N GLU A 127 -3.71 -23.05 -25.80
CA GLU A 127 -4.15 -23.26 -24.43
C GLU A 127 -3.33 -22.45 -23.45
N GLU A 128 -3.98 -21.70 -22.58
CA GLU A 128 -3.36 -20.96 -21.47
C GLU A 128 -4.06 -21.32 -20.17
N ALA A 129 -3.26 -21.52 -19.11
CA ALA A 129 -3.78 -21.64 -17.76
C ALA A 129 -3.47 -20.37 -16.95
N TRP A 130 -4.45 -19.93 -16.20
CA TRP A 130 -4.39 -18.73 -15.38
C TRP A 130 -4.82 -19.03 -13.94
N ALA A 131 -4.16 -18.34 -12.99
CA ALA A 131 -4.56 -18.33 -11.60
C ALA A 131 -5.11 -16.95 -11.21
N MET A 132 -6.21 -16.96 -10.49
CA MET A 132 -6.83 -15.81 -9.86
C MET A 132 -6.61 -15.90 -8.36
N MET A 133 -5.96 -14.91 -7.79
CA MET A 133 -5.71 -14.77 -6.35
C MET A 133 -6.80 -13.91 -5.74
N LEU A 134 -7.54 -14.46 -4.78
CA LEU A 134 -8.69 -13.80 -4.16
C LEU A 134 -8.49 -13.68 -2.65
N ASN A 135 -9.13 -12.68 -2.04
CA ASN A 135 -9.21 -12.60 -0.60
C ASN A 135 -10.37 -13.46 -0.04
N GLN A 136 -10.52 -13.51 1.27
CA GLN A 136 -11.57 -14.27 1.95
C GLN A 136 -13.00 -13.88 1.52
N ASN A 137 -13.21 -12.68 1.01
CA ASN A 137 -14.49 -12.20 0.51
C ASN A 137 -14.62 -12.34 -1.01
N TYR A 138 -13.83 -13.22 -1.63
CA TYR A 138 -13.78 -13.46 -3.07
C TYR A 138 -13.49 -12.20 -3.91
N LYS A 139 -12.83 -11.20 -3.33
CA LYS A 139 -12.39 -10.02 -4.07
C LYS A 139 -11.07 -10.30 -4.75
N LEU A 140 -10.99 -9.96 -6.03
CA LEU A 140 -9.78 -10.17 -6.85
C LEU A 140 -8.61 -9.34 -6.33
N ILE A 141 -7.49 -10.01 -6.00
CA ILE A 141 -6.23 -9.39 -5.62
C ILE A 141 -5.32 -9.29 -6.84
N LYS A 142 -5.15 -10.41 -7.54
CA LYS A 142 -4.22 -10.54 -8.67
C LYS A 142 -4.67 -11.64 -9.61
N ILE A 143 -4.35 -11.49 -10.89
CA ILE A 143 -4.38 -12.58 -11.88
C ILE A 143 -2.96 -12.81 -12.40
N MET A 144 -2.64 -14.05 -12.71
CA MET A 144 -1.37 -14.39 -13.36
C MET A 144 -1.56 -15.53 -14.36
N ARG A 145 -0.87 -15.44 -15.48
CA ARG A 145 -0.76 -16.55 -16.41
C ARG A 145 0.26 -17.55 -15.85
N ILE A 146 -0.14 -18.81 -15.74
CA ILE A 146 0.69 -19.88 -15.20
C ILE A 146 1.47 -20.55 -16.33
N SER A 147 0.80 -20.77 -17.45
CA SER A 147 1.36 -21.45 -18.61
C SER A 147 0.81 -20.87 -19.91
N HIS A 148 1.59 -21.05 -20.96
CA HIS A 148 1.27 -20.59 -22.31
C HIS A 148 1.78 -21.60 -23.31
N GLY A 149 0.86 -22.16 -24.10
CA GLY A 149 1.20 -22.99 -25.25
C GLY A 149 1.40 -24.47 -24.94
N GLY A 150 0.71 -25.23 -25.66
CA GLY A 150 0.64 -26.65 -25.87
C GLY A 150 -0.61 -26.88 -26.69
N ILE A 151 -0.54 -27.72 -27.73
CA ILE A 151 -1.73 -28.04 -28.51
C ILE A 151 -2.61 -29.04 -27.74
N SER A 152 -2.07 -29.69 -26.70
CA SER A 152 -2.74 -30.78 -25.99
C SER A 152 -2.52 -30.84 -24.48
N GLU A 153 -1.55 -30.12 -23.91
CA GLU A 153 -1.28 -30.16 -22.45
C GLU A 153 -0.62 -28.89 -21.96
N THR A 154 -1.06 -28.42 -20.82
CA THR A 154 -0.53 -27.22 -20.17
C THR A 154 -0.01 -27.59 -18.78
N ALA A 155 1.33 -27.65 -18.61
CA ALA A 155 1.95 -27.94 -17.32
C ALA A 155 1.75 -26.81 -16.31
N VAL A 156 1.11 -27.10 -15.20
CA VAL A 156 0.88 -26.17 -14.09
C VAL A 156 1.84 -26.47 -12.95
N ASP A 157 2.77 -25.56 -12.66
CA ASP A 157 3.63 -25.69 -11.48
C ASP A 157 2.95 -25.06 -10.25
N ILE A 158 2.36 -25.87 -9.41
CA ILE A 158 1.68 -25.46 -8.18
C ILE A 158 2.57 -24.64 -7.24
N ARG A 159 3.88 -24.83 -7.27
CA ARG A 159 4.83 -24.10 -6.40
C ARG A 159 4.87 -22.62 -6.77
N ILE A 160 4.75 -22.30 -8.05
CA ILE A 160 4.69 -20.90 -8.54
C ILE A 160 3.40 -20.25 -8.07
N ILE A 161 2.27 -20.96 -8.17
CA ILE A 161 0.96 -20.47 -7.73
C ILE A 161 0.96 -20.22 -6.23
N LEU A 162 1.41 -21.18 -5.43
CA LEU A 162 1.44 -21.07 -3.96
C LEU A 162 2.38 -19.95 -3.49
N LYS A 163 3.56 -19.83 -4.11
CA LYS A 163 4.47 -18.71 -3.82
C LYS A 163 3.80 -17.37 -4.04
N GLU A 164 3.14 -17.20 -5.16
CA GLU A 164 2.49 -15.94 -5.50
C GLU A 164 1.30 -15.66 -4.59
N ALA A 165 0.50 -16.67 -4.27
CA ALA A 165 -0.61 -16.54 -3.33
C ALA A 165 -0.15 -16.08 -1.95
N LEU A 166 0.96 -16.62 -1.44
CA LEU A 166 1.56 -16.19 -0.18
C LEU A 166 2.07 -14.75 -0.24
N LEU A 167 2.74 -14.35 -1.33
CA LEU A 167 3.28 -13.00 -1.49
C LEU A 167 2.17 -11.94 -1.54
N CYS A 168 1.02 -12.24 -2.14
CA CYS A 168 -0.09 -11.30 -2.22
C CYS A 168 -1.15 -11.48 -1.10
N ASN A 169 -0.89 -12.35 -0.10
CA ASN A 169 -1.81 -12.69 0.99
C ASN A 169 -3.18 -13.15 0.50
N ALA A 170 -3.23 -13.93 -0.57
CA ALA A 170 -4.45 -14.56 -1.03
C ALA A 170 -4.90 -15.68 -0.10
N THR A 171 -6.21 -15.82 0.08
CA THR A 171 -6.81 -16.89 0.89
C THR A 171 -7.59 -17.89 0.03
N VAL A 172 -7.91 -17.52 -1.21
CA VAL A 172 -8.59 -18.36 -2.19
C VAL A 172 -7.83 -18.26 -3.52
N ILE A 173 -7.69 -19.38 -4.19
CA ILE A 173 -7.11 -19.50 -5.53
C ILE A 173 -8.17 -20.11 -6.45
N ALA A 174 -8.43 -19.49 -7.59
CA ALA A 174 -9.21 -20.08 -8.66
C ALA A 174 -8.32 -20.31 -9.87
N LEU A 175 -8.41 -21.47 -10.48
CA LEU A 175 -7.71 -21.81 -11.71
C LEU A 175 -8.69 -21.80 -12.86
N CYS A 176 -8.25 -21.36 -14.03
CA CYS A 176 -9.01 -21.41 -15.26
C CYS A 176 -8.08 -21.58 -16.45
N HIS A 177 -8.57 -22.25 -17.48
CA HIS A 177 -7.87 -22.42 -18.76
C HIS A 177 -8.90 -22.34 -19.90
N ASN A 178 -8.43 -22.15 -21.12
CA ASN A 178 -9.24 -22.18 -22.32
C ASN A 178 -8.94 -23.45 -23.12
N HIS A 179 -9.96 -23.89 -23.86
CA HIS A 179 -9.78 -24.91 -24.90
C HIS A 179 -9.95 -24.27 -26.27
N PRO A 180 -8.88 -24.08 -27.07
CA PRO A 180 -8.98 -23.50 -28.42
C PRO A 180 -9.86 -24.35 -29.36
N SER A 181 -10.01 -25.64 -29.05
CA SER A 181 -10.90 -26.58 -29.75
C SER A 181 -12.39 -26.33 -29.54
N ASN A 182 -12.77 -25.36 -28.67
CA ASN A 182 -14.15 -25.11 -28.21
C ASN A 182 -14.82 -26.35 -27.54
N ASN A 183 -14.04 -27.32 -27.08
CA ASN A 183 -14.60 -28.43 -26.30
C ASN A 183 -14.87 -27.95 -24.87
N PRO A 184 -16.12 -27.95 -24.37
CA PRO A 184 -16.45 -27.48 -23.03
C PRO A 184 -16.14 -28.49 -21.92
N PHE A 185 -15.71 -29.70 -22.26
CA PHE A 185 -15.44 -30.77 -21.29
C PHE A 185 -13.97 -30.80 -20.91
N PRO A 186 -13.65 -31.03 -19.62
CA PRO A 186 -12.28 -31.21 -19.17
C PRO A 186 -11.64 -32.41 -19.87
N SER A 187 -10.35 -32.32 -20.10
CA SER A 187 -9.51 -33.45 -20.54
C SER A 187 -9.01 -34.24 -19.33
N GLY A 188 -8.47 -35.45 -19.53
CA GLY A 188 -7.93 -36.24 -18.43
C GLY A 188 -6.85 -35.54 -17.59
N PRO A 189 -5.97 -34.67 -18.16
CA PRO A 189 -5.02 -33.87 -17.41
C PRO A 189 -5.63 -32.70 -16.61
N ASP A 190 -6.86 -32.31 -16.86
CA ASP A 190 -7.55 -31.19 -16.17
C ASP A 190 -8.14 -31.62 -14.81
N ASP A 191 -8.27 -32.93 -14.56
CA ASP A 191 -8.72 -33.57 -13.33
C ASP A 191 -7.52 -33.88 -12.42
#